data_70a99a9b5dc7c3b526e7d799dd182311
#
_entry.id   70a99a9b5dc7c3b526e7d799dd182311
#
_cell.length_a   1.000
_cell.length_b   1.000
_cell.length_c   1.000
_cell.angle_alpha   90.00
_cell.angle_beta   90.00
_cell.angle_gamma   90.00
#
_symmetry.space_group_name_H-M   'P 1'
#
loop_
_entity.id
_entity.type
_entity.pdbx_description
1 polymer ?
#
loop_
_entity_poly.entity_id
_entity_poly.type
_entity_poly.pdbx_seq_one_letter_code
_entity_poly.pdbx_strand_id
1 'polypeptide(L)'
;MKETGVIKFNCNWIKSEALPMSELNELNTWRNKMYALGWIGVNAEEIGFGNISIRSKNNEFIISGSATGKLKTLNNEHYTKVVEYDLEKNSLTAVGPILASSESLTHAVIYEYDKTVNAIIHIHNYDLWKKNMNEMPTTKKEIEYGTPAMANEMIRLFDETDLRNKKVLVMAGHEEGIISFGENLEEAGNLLLKLLQ
;
A
#
# COMPACT_ATOMS: atom_id res chain seq x y z
N MET A 1 -12.22 12.61 -15.33
CA MET A 1 -12.26 11.68 -14.17
C MET A 1 -10.88 11.08 -14.04
N LYS A 2 -10.26 11.17 -12.85
CA LYS A 2 -8.97 10.50 -12.61
C LYS A 2 -9.23 9.00 -12.46
N GLU A 3 -8.63 8.17 -13.30
CA GLU A 3 -8.72 6.72 -13.19
C GLU A 3 -7.96 6.28 -11.93
N THR A 4 -8.67 5.82 -10.90
CA THR A 4 -8.10 5.20 -9.70
C THR A 4 -7.98 3.69 -9.92
N GLY A 5 -6.97 3.05 -9.32
CA GLY A 5 -6.75 1.59 -9.41
C GLY A 5 -6.04 1.10 -10.67
N VAL A 6 -5.65 1.99 -11.58
CA VAL A 6 -4.90 1.63 -12.79
C VAL A 6 -3.40 1.50 -12.48
N ILE A 7 -2.77 0.44 -12.96
CA ILE A 7 -1.32 0.24 -12.88
C ILE A 7 -0.65 1.24 -13.83
N LYS A 8 0.23 2.09 -13.29
CA LYS A 8 0.94 3.16 -14.02
C LYS A 8 2.44 2.88 -14.19
N PHE A 9 2.90 1.72 -13.77
CA PHE A 9 4.28 1.26 -13.90
C PHE A 9 4.39 0.07 -14.82
N ASN A 10 5.59 -0.21 -15.30
CA ASN A 10 5.89 -1.39 -16.09
C ASN A 10 5.99 -2.61 -15.17
N CYS A 11 5.04 -3.55 -15.27
CA CYS A 11 5.03 -4.77 -14.47
C CYS A 11 5.51 -5.95 -15.33
N ASN A 12 6.66 -6.51 -14.96
CA ASN A 12 7.07 -7.83 -15.43
C ASN A 12 6.42 -8.90 -14.55
N TRP A 13 5.23 -9.34 -14.91
CA TRP A 13 4.50 -10.35 -14.15
C TRP A 13 4.86 -11.76 -14.59
N ILE A 14 5.46 -12.51 -13.67
CA ILE A 14 5.79 -13.92 -13.84
C ILE A 14 4.70 -14.72 -13.11
N LYS A 15 3.79 -15.31 -13.89
CA LYS A 15 2.72 -16.13 -13.34
C LYS A 15 3.30 -17.38 -12.71
N SER A 16 2.97 -17.65 -11.46
CA SER A 16 3.41 -18.83 -10.70
C SER A 16 2.33 -19.30 -9.75
N GLU A 17 2.56 -20.43 -9.08
CA GLU A 17 1.69 -20.94 -8.03
C GLU A 17 1.59 -19.94 -6.88
N ALA A 18 0.47 -20.02 -6.16
CA ALA A 18 0.18 -19.19 -5.01
C ALA A 18 1.10 -19.52 -3.83
N LEU A 19 1.38 -18.52 -3.01
CA LEU A 19 2.12 -18.69 -1.76
C LEU A 19 1.32 -19.56 -0.76
N PRO A 20 2.01 -20.28 0.15
CA PRO A 20 1.32 -21.01 1.22
C PRO A 20 0.50 -20.06 2.10
N MET A 21 -0.74 -20.45 2.46
CA MET A 21 -1.58 -19.65 3.36
C MET A 21 -0.92 -19.36 4.71
N SER A 22 -0.04 -20.25 5.18
CA SER A 22 0.72 -20.04 6.42
C SER A 22 1.55 -18.76 6.43
N GLU A 23 2.02 -18.31 5.27
CA GLU A 23 2.76 -17.04 5.13
C GLU A 23 1.83 -15.81 5.06
N LEU A 24 0.53 -16.02 4.83
CA LEU A 24 -0.46 -14.99 4.55
C LEU A 24 -1.49 -14.79 5.67
N ASN A 25 -1.50 -15.64 6.69
CA ASN A 25 -2.55 -15.63 7.71
C ASN A 25 -2.69 -14.29 8.43
N GLU A 26 -1.60 -13.71 8.89
CA GLU A 26 -1.61 -12.41 9.58
C GLU A 26 -1.98 -11.28 8.62
N LEU A 27 -1.39 -11.28 7.42
CA LEU A 27 -1.68 -10.33 6.35
C LEU A 27 -3.18 -10.33 6.02
N ASN A 28 -3.76 -11.53 5.86
CA ASN A 28 -5.17 -11.70 5.57
C ASN A 28 -6.09 -11.28 6.74
N THR A 29 -5.67 -11.52 7.96
CA THR A 29 -6.40 -11.09 9.17
C THR A 29 -6.53 -9.57 9.21
N TRP A 30 -5.42 -8.84 9.02
CA TRP A 30 -5.43 -7.38 9.01
C TRP A 30 -6.16 -6.81 7.79
N ARG A 31 -5.99 -7.42 6.62
CA ARG A 31 -6.73 -7.03 5.40
C ARG A 31 -8.25 -7.14 5.62
N ASN A 32 -8.71 -8.25 6.20
CA ASN A 32 -10.13 -8.46 6.46
C ASN A 32 -10.67 -7.48 7.51
N LYS A 33 -9.86 -7.11 8.51
CA LYS A 33 -10.20 -6.07 9.49
C LYS A 33 -10.38 -4.71 8.81
N MET A 34 -9.46 -4.31 7.92
CA MET A 34 -9.57 -3.06 7.17
C MET A 34 -10.77 -3.07 6.22
N TYR A 35 -11.07 -4.21 5.60
CA TYR A 35 -12.26 -4.39 4.78
C TYR A 35 -13.56 -4.23 5.59
N ALA A 36 -13.63 -4.84 6.77
CA ALA A 36 -14.79 -4.76 7.65
C ALA A 36 -15.08 -3.32 8.13
N LEU A 37 -14.04 -2.48 8.22
CA LEU A 37 -14.14 -1.05 8.52
C LEU A 37 -14.52 -0.20 7.28
N GLY A 38 -14.60 -0.80 6.09
CA GLY A 38 -14.82 -0.07 4.84
C GLY A 38 -13.58 0.72 4.37
N TRP A 39 -12.41 0.43 4.90
CA TRP A 39 -11.16 1.14 4.60
C TRP A 39 -10.35 0.51 3.45
N ILE A 40 -10.66 -0.72 3.10
CA ILE A 40 -10.29 -1.40 1.85
C ILE A 40 -11.58 -1.87 1.22
N GLY A 41 -11.76 -1.62 -0.08
CA GLY A 41 -13.04 -1.94 -0.71
C GLY A 41 -13.10 -1.56 -2.18
N VAL A 42 -14.30 -1.19 -2.61
CA VAL A 42 -14.57 -0.60 -3.93
C VAL A 42 -15.40 0.66 -3.77
N ASN A 43 -15.18 1.62 -4.65
CA ASN A 43 -15.98 2.84 -4.71
C ASN A 43 -17.27 2.63 -5.54
N ALA A 44 -18.04 3.69 -5.73
CA ALA A 44 -19.31 3.65 -6.49
C ALA A 44 -19.13 3.24 -7.96
N GLU A 45 -17.95 3.44 -8.54
CA GLU A 45 -17.57 3.03 -9.90
C GLU A 45 -16.99 1.60 -9.97
N GLU A 46 -17.12 0.81 -8.90
CA GLU A 46 -16.56 -0.56 -8.75
C GLU A 46 -15.01 -0.62 -8.84
N ILE A 47 -14.33 0.50 -8.63
CA ILE A 47 -12.87 0.55 -8.61
C ILE A 47 -12.37 0.17 -7.23
N GLY A 48 -11.46 -0.81 -7.16
CA GLY A 48 -10.85 -1.26 -5.91
C GLY A 48 -9.89 -0.23 -5.33
N PHE A 49 -9.95 -0.05 -4.00
CA PHE A 49 -9.05 0.81 -3.25
C PHE A 49 -8.49 0.12 -2.02
N GLY A 50 -7.35 0.63 -1.56
CA GLY A 50 -6.63 0.10 -0.42
C GLY A 50 -5.91 -1.21 -0.73
N ASN A 51 -4.80 -1.43 -0.04
CA ASN A 51 -3.97 -2.62 -0.18
C ASN A 51 -3.09 -2.79 1.06
N ILE A 52 -2.44 -3.95 1.16
CA ILE A 52 -1.65 -4.30 2.32
C ILE A 52 -0.46 -5.15 1.89
N SER A 53 0.69 -4.96 2.53
CA SER A 53 1.89 -5.73 2.26
C SER A 53 2.69 -6.06 3.51
N ILE A 54 3.53 -7.10 3.40
CA ILE A 54 4.56 -7.45 4.37
C ILE A 54 5.89 -7.67 3.66
N ARG A 55 6.99 -7.26 4.30
CA ARG A 55 8.34 -7.58 3.84
C ARG A 55 8.57 -9.09 3.87
N SER A 56 9.25 -9.61 2.86
CA SER A 56 9.67 -11.01 2.78
C SER A 56 11.17 -11.11 3.09
N LYS A 57 12.02 -11.18 2.07
CA LYS A 57 13.48 -11.24 2.22
C LYS A 57 14.12 -10.05 1.52
N ASN A 58 15.12 -9.45 2.15
CA ASN A 58 15.84 -8.30 1.57
C ASN A 58 14.86 -7.16 1.21
N ASN A 59 14.78 -6.83 -0.09
CA ASN A 59 13.86 -5.83 -0.64
C ASN A 59 12.59 -6.44 -1.25
N GLU A 60 12.38 -7.75 -1.11
CA GLU A 60 11.16 -8.42 -1.55
C GLU A 60 10.03 -8.20 -0.57
N PHE A 61 8.82 -8.17 -1.07
CA PHE A 61 7.62 -8.08 -0.23
C PHE A 61 6.42 -8.79 -0.88
N ILE A 62 5.48 -9.24 -0.04
CA ILE A 62 4.20 -9.82 -0.46
C ILE A 62 3.16 -8.72 -0.36
N ILE A 63 2.33 -8.57 -1.38
CA ILE A 63 1.28 -7.54 -1.44
C ILE A 63 -0.02 -8.14 -1.97
N SER A 64 -1.16 -7.60 -1.51
CA SER A 64 -2.46 -7.92 -2.11
C SER A 64 -2.50 -7.49 -3.58
N GLY A 65 -3.07 -8.35 -4.41
CA GLY A 65 -3.10 -8.17 -5.86
C GLY A 65 -4.02 -7.04 -6.32
N SER A 66 -3.83 -6.64 -7.57
CA SER A 66 -4.67 -5.65 -8.24
C SER A 66 -6.14 -6.08 -8.26
N ALA A 67 -7.07 -5.13 -8.10
CA ALA A 67 -8.52 -5.32 -8.14
C ALA A 67 -9.09 -6.31 -7.10
N THR A 68 -8.38 -6.58 -6.00
CA THR A 68 -8.86 -7.44 -4.91
C THR A 68 -9.73 -6.71 -3.89
N GLY A 69 -9.86 -5.39 -3.98
CA GLY A 69 -10.66 -4.57 -3.06
C GLY A 69 -12.10 -5.03 -2.91
N LYS A 70 -12.75 -5.48 -3.99
CA LYS A 70 -14.14 -5.96 -3.99
C LYS A 70 -14.37 -7.28 -3.25
N LEU A 71 -13.34 -8.05 -2.97
CA LEU A 71 -13.46 -9.36 -2.36
C LEU A 71 -13.53 -9.24 -0.83
N LYS A 72 -14.60 -9.74 -0.24
CA LYS A 72 -14.79 -9.74 1.22
C LYS A 72 -13.67 -10.48 1.94
N THR A 73 -13.26 -11.62 1.40
CA THR A 73 -12.17 -12.46 1.92
C THR A 73 -11.19 -12.77 0.80
N LEU A 74 -9.91 -12.77 1.12
CA LEU A 74 -8.87 -13.18 0.20
C LEU A 74 -8.38 -14.60 0.55
N ASN A 75 -7.91 -15.33 -0.45
CA ASN A 75 -7.13 -16.54 -0.31
C ASN A 75 -5.74 -16.33 -0.94
N ASN A 76 -4.93 -17.35 -1.01
CA ASN A 76 -3.56 -17.27 -1.52
C ASN A 76 -3.45 -16.88 -3.01
N GLU A 77 -4.50 -17.10 -3.81
CA GLU A 77 -4.57 -16.66 -5.21
C GLU A 77 -4.65 -15.12 -5.38
N HIS A 78 -4.88 -14.40 -4.28
CA HIS A 78 -5.07 -12.94 -4.29
C HIS A 78 -3.84 -12.16 -3.81
N TYR A 79 -2.70 -12.83 -3.65
CA TYR A 79 -1.44 -12.21 -3.24
C TYR A 79 -0.35 -12.52 -4.24
N THR A 80 0.59 -11.60 -4.36
CA THR A 80 1.78 -11.77 -5.22
C THR A 80 3.02 -11.27 -4.48
N LYS A 81 4.18 -11.79 -4.86
CA LYS A 81 5.47 -11.34 -4.34
C LYS A 81 6.12 -10.40 -5.33
N VAL A 82 6.46 -9.21 -4.90
CA VAL A 82 7.38 -8.31 -5.62
C VAL A 82 8.79 -8.75 -5.27
N VAL A 83 9.56 -9.14 -6.28
CA VAL A 83 10.92 -9.69 -6.12
C VAL A 83 12.01 -8.72 -6.56
N GLU A 84 11.66 -7.76 -7.40
CA GLU A 84 12.56 -6.74 -7.90
C GLU A 84 11.77 -5.48 -8.25
N TYR A 85 12.38 -4.31 -8.09
CA TYR A 85 11.83 -3.03 -8.55
C TYR A 85 12.94 -2.05 -8.90
N ASP A 86 12.63 -1.13 -9.80
CA ASP A 86 13.48 -0.03 -10.22
C ASP A 86 12.62 1.24 -10.21
N LEU A 87 12.86 2.10 -9.23
CA LEU A 87 12.08 3.31 -9.01
C LEU A 87 12.30 4.35 -10.12
N GLU A 88 13.53 4.42 -10.65
CA GLU A 88 13.87 5.36 -11.73
C GLU A 88 13.19 4.95 -13.05
N LYS A 89 13.15 3.65 -13.34
CA LYS A 89 12.48 3.11 -14.54
C LYS A 89 10.98 2.92 -14.37
N ASN A 90 10.44 3.24 -13.20
CA ASN A 90 9.03 3.01 -12.87
C ASN A 90 8.61 1.58 -13.22
N SER A 91 9.34 0.58 -12.72
CA SER A 91 9.13 -0.81 -13.06
C SER A 91 9.30 -1.74 -11.87
N LEU A 92 8.64 -2.90 -11.92
CA LEU A 92 8.83 -3.98 -10.96
C LEU A 92 8.64 -5.35 -11.60
N THR A 93 9.19 -6.37 -10.95
CA THR A 93 8.94 -7.78 -11.25
C THR A 93 8.11 -8.39 -10.12
N ALA A 94 6.97 -8.97 -10.47
CA ALA A 94 6.09 -9.67 -9.54
C ALA A 94 5.96 -11.15 -9.93
N VAL A 95 5.98 -12.03 -8.92
CA VAL A 95 5.87 -13.48 -9.07
C VAL A 95 4.68 -13.98 -8.25
N GLY A 96 3.69 -14.56 -8.91
CA GLY A 96 2.48 -15.04 -8.25
C GLY A 96 1.29 -15.22 -9.18
N PRO A 97 0.15 -15.64 -8.64
CA PRO A 97 -1.05 -15.94 -9.43
C PRO A 97 -1.75 -14.69 -9.96
N ILE A 98 -1.47 -13.51 -9.39
CA ILE A 98 -2.15 -12.25 -9.69
C ILE A 98 -1.15 -11.11 -9.88
N LEU A 99 -1.55 -10.09 -10.64
CA LEU A 99 -0.79 -8.83 -10.80
C LEU A 99 -0.67 -8.09 -9.46
N ALA A 100 0.47 -7.45 -9.23
CA ALA A 100 0.70 -6.62 -8.05
C ALA A 100 -0.24 -5.39 -8.03
N SER A 101 -0.55 -4.88 -6.84
CA SER A 101 -1.33 -3.64 -6.67
C SER A 101 -0.67 -2.46 -7.40
N SER A 102 -1.50 -1.53 -7.88
CA SER A 102 -1.04 -0.26 -8.49
C SER A 102 -0.19 0.62 -7.56
N GLU A 103 -0.22 0.37 -6.25
CA GLU A 103 0.55 1.07 -5.23
C GLU A 103 1.89 0.39 -4.88
N SER A 104 2.23 -0.72 -5.55
CA SER A 104 3.40 -1.53 -5.17
C SER A 104 4.71 -0.76 -5.17
N LEU A 105 4.92 0.20 -6.08
CA LEU A 105 6.12 1.03 -6.07
C LEU A 105 6.13 2.03 -4.90
N THR A 106 4.99 2.54 -4.46
CA THR A 106 4.87 3.37 -3.25
C THR A 106 5.30 2.56 -2.02
N HIS A 107 4.86 1.29 -1.90
CA HIS A 107 5.32 0.38 -0.86
C HIS A 107 6.82 0.09 -0.96
N ALA A 108 7.32 -0.14 -2.17
CA ALA A 108 8.74 -0.42 -2.42
C ALA A 108 9.64 0.71 -1.89
N VAL A 109 9.30 1.97 -2.15
CA VAL A 109 10.06 3.13 -1.64
C VAL A 109 10.11 3.14 -0.12
N ILE A 110 8.98 2.93 0.56
CA ILE A 110 8.92 2.90 2.02
C ILE A 110 9.83 1.80 2.57
N TYR A 111 9.76 0.58 1.99
CA TYR A 111 10.65 -0.53 2.36
C TYR A 111 12.12 -0.26 2.07
N GLU A 112 12.43 0.46 1.02
CA GLU A 112 13.81 0.79 0.65
C GLU A 112 14.39 1.83 1.61
N TYR A 113 13.61 2.86 1.93
CA TYR A 113 14.04 4.02 2.69
C TYR A 113 14.14 3.75 4.20
N ASP A 114 13.31 2.86 4.72
CA ASP A 114 13.36 2.44 6.12
C ASP A 114 13.37 0.91 6.22
N LYS A 115 14.55 0.37 6.59
CA LYS A 115 14.76 -1.09 6.70
C LYS A 115 14.12 -1.71 7.94
N THR A 116 13.63 -0.90 8.88
CA THR A 116 12.89 -1.37 10.06
C THR A 116 11.44 -1.66 9.73
N VAL A 117 10.91 -1.09 8.64
CA VAL A 117 9.55 -1.32 8.19
C VAL A 117 9.40 -2.73 7.62
N ASN A 118 8.48 -3.52 8.18
CA ASN A 118 8.15 -4.85 7.73
C ASN A 118 6.68 -5.01 7.30
N ALA A 119 5.84 -4.00 7.55
CA ALA A 119 4.43 -4.02 7.16
C ALA A 119 3.96 -2.63 6.71
N ILE A 120 3.09 -2.60 5.70
CA ILE A 120 2.47 -1.37 5.18
C ILE A 120 1.00 -1.64 4.92
N ILE A 121 0.14 -0.69 5.33
CA ILE A 121 -1.30 -0.72 5.10
C ILE A 121 -1.70 0.60 4.44
N HIS A 122 -2.29 0.51 3.25
CA HIS A 122 -2.91 1.63 2.55
C HIS A 122 -4.43 1.50 2.64
N ILE A 123 -5.08 2.53 3.11
CA ILE A 123 -6.53 2.60 3.29
C ILE A 123 -7.12 3.82 2.59
N HIS A 124 -8.42 3.79 2.36
CA HIS A 124 -9.22 4.97 2.00
C HIS A 124 -10.26 5.27 3.06
N ASN A 125 -10.28 6.50 3.55
CA ASN A 125 -11.32 7.03 4.43
C ASN A 125 -11.34 8.55 4.34
N TYR A 126 -12.42 9.13 3.84
CA TYR A 126 -12.54 10.57 3.60
C TYR A 126 -12.41 11.40 4.89
N ASP A 127 -13.10 11.01 5.95
CA ASP A 127 -13.12 11.80 7.19
C ASP A 127 -11.74 11.80 7.87
N LEU A 128 -11.08 10.64 7.94
CA LEU A 128 -9.73 10.53 8.47
C LEU A 128 -8.71 11.27 7.59
N TRP A 129 -8.82 11.12 6.27
CA TRP A 129 -7.97 11.81 5.30
C TRP A 129 -8.08 13.32 5.45
N LYS A 130 -9.30 13.84 5.53
CA LYS A 130 -9.57 15.28 5.70
C LYS A 130 -9.11 15.81 7.06
N LYS A 131 -9.39 15.07 8.14
CA LYS A 131 -8.98 15.44 9.52
C LYS A 131 -7.47 15.51 9.66
N ASN A 132 -6.74 14.59 9.04
CA ASN A 132 -5.30 14.45 9.21
C ASN A 132 -4.47 15.16 8.11
N MET A 133 -5.10 15.79 7.13
CA MET A 133 -4.45 16.58 6.09
C MET A 133 -3.61 17.70 6.72
N ASN A 134 -2.31 17.71 6.45
CA ASN A 134 -1.30 18.63 7.02
C ASN A 134 -1.04 18.50 8.54
N GLU A 135 -1.80 17.70 9.28
CA GLU A 135 -1.49 17.32 10.67
C GLU A 135 -0.50 16.14 10.71
N MET A 136 -0.60 15.26 9.73
CA MET A 136 0.37 14.20 9.44
C MET A 136 1.23 14.58 8.25
N PRO A 137 2.41 13.95 8.08
CA PRO A 137 3.17 14.05 6.84
C PRO A 137 2.27 13.86 5.62
N THR A 138 2.21 14.87 4.75
CA THR A 138 1.23 14.93 3.67
C THR A 138 1.94 15.11 2.33
N THR A 139 1.57 14.31 1.31
CA THR A 139 2.09 14.45 -0.04
C THR A 139 1.55 15.71 -0.69
N LYS A 140 2.25 16.22 -1.71
CA LYS A 140 1.73 17.33 -2.51
C LYS A 140 0.51 16.90 -3.33
N LYS A 141 -0.45 17.81 -3.47
CA LYS A 141 -1.75 17.53 -4.10
C LYS A 141 -1.64 17.19 -5.59
N GLU A 142 -0.64 17.74 -6.28
CA GLU A 142 -0.40 17.50 -7.71
C GLU A 142 0.27 16.16 -8.01
N ILE A 143 0.72 15.42 -6.98
CA ILE A 143 1.44 14.16 -7.16
C ILE A 143 0.45 13.00 -7.21
N GLU A 144 0.44 12.31 -8.35
CA GLU A 144 -0.42 11.13 -8.56
C GLU A 144 0.25 9.84 -8.09
N TYR A 145 -0.57 8.92 -7.52
CA TYR A 145 -0.10 7.58 -7.11
C TYR A 145 0.45 6.77 -8.30
N GLY A 146 1.33 5.81 -8.02
CA GLY A 146 1.90 4.88 -9.01
C GLY A 146 2.82 5.53 -10.03
N THR A 147 3.34 6.72 -9.75
CA THR A 147 4.27 7.46 -10.61
C THR A 147 5.64 7.61 -9.98
N PRO A 148 6.71 7.84 -10.75
CA PRO A 148 8.04 8.18 -10.20
C PRO A 148 8.00 9.44 -9.31
N ALA A 149 7.09 10.37 -9.61
CA ALA A 149 6.89 11.56 -8.77
C ALA A 149 6.41 11.19 -7.36
N MET A 150 5.55 10.15 -7.21
CA MET A 150 5.14 9.66 -5.90
C MET A 150 6.31 9.00 -5.15
N ALA A 151 7.20 8.27 -5.84
CA ALA A 151 8.40 7.73 -5.23
C ALA A 151 9.29 8.84 -4.65
N ASN A 152 9.55 9.89 -5.41
CA ASN A 152 10.31 11.05 -4.95
C ASN A 152 9.61 11.79 -3.79
N GLU A 153 8.29 11.83 -3.80
CA GLU A 153 7.51 12.46 -2.73
C GLU A 153 7.59 11.65 -1.42
N MET A 154 7.61 10.32 -1.49
CA MET A 154 7.89 9.49 -0.31
C MET A 154 9.26 9.77 0.27
N ILE A 155 10.30 9.86 -0.58
CA ILE A 155 11.65 10.22 -0.18
C ILE A 155 11.65 11.58 0.53
N ARG A 156 11.03 12.60 -0.08
CA ARG A 156 10.91 13.93 0.53
C ARG A 156 10.25 13.88 1.91
N LEU A 157 9.17 13.11 2.07
CA LEU A 157 8.49 12.99 3.36
C LEU A 157 9.39 12.37 4.43
N PHE A 158 10.19 11.36 4.07
CA PHE A 158 11.16 10.77 4.99
C PHE A 158 12.29 11.70 5.39
N ASP A 159 12.73 12.58 4.47
CA ASP A 159 13.88 13.48 4.68
C ASP A 159 13.48 14.81 5.34
N GLU A 160 12.29 15.33 5.01
CA GLU A 160 11.90 16.69 5.38
C GLU A 160 10.82 16.74 6.48
N THR A 161 10.24 15.60 6.88
CA THR A 161 9.16 15.57 7.86
C THR A 161 9.41 14.56 8.98
N ASP A 162 8.51 14.51 9.96
CA ASP A 162 8.56 13.54 11.06
C ASP A 162 7.95 12.18 10.69
N LEU A 163 7.98 11.79 9.42
CA LEU A 163 7.35 10.55 8.94
C LEU A 163 7.90 9.30 9.62
N ARG A 164 9.21 9.25 9.93
CA ARG A 164 9.82 8.09 10.61
C ARG A 164 9.22 7.81 11.98
N ASN A 165 8.86 8.85 12.73
CA ASN A 165 8.26 8.70 14.05
C ASN A 165 6.74 8.57 13.98
N LYS A 166 6.09 9.33 13.10
CA LYS A 166 4.63 9.29 12.91
C LYS A 166 4.17 7.96 12.31
N LYS A 167 4.95 7.39 11.37
CA LYS A 167 4.65 6.14 10.66
C LYS A 167 3.29 6.12 9.96
N VAL A 168 2.71 7.30 9.75
CA VAL A 168 1.45 7.53 9.03
C VAL A 168 1.64 8.72 8.12
N LEU A 169 1.14 8.63 6.89
CA LEU A 169 1.12 9.74 5.94
C LEU A 169 -0.25 9.83 5.25
N VAL A 170 -0.58 11.05 4.79
CA VAL A 170 -1.78 11.36 4.03
C VAL A 170 -1.42 11.66 2.58
N MET A 171 -2.13 11.07 1.64
CA MET A 171 -1.90 11.25 0.20
C MET A 171 -2.83 12.34 -0.34
N ALA A 172 -2.38 13.61 -0.38
CA ALA A 172 -3.24 14.72 -0.82
C ALA A 172 -3.62 14.64 -2.31
N GLY A 173 -2.78 14.05 -3.16
CA GLY A 173 -3.05 13.82 -4.59
C GLY A 173 -3.82 12.53 -4.89
N HIS A 174 -4.11 11.72 -3.87
CA HIS A 174 -4.88 10.48 -3.93
C HIS A 174 -5.98 10.56 -2.87
N GLU A 175 -7.14 11.08 -3.29
CA GLU A 175 -8.25 11.40 -2.38
C GLU A 175 -8.61 10.19 -1.51
N GLU A 176 -8.86 10.44 -0.21
CA GLU A 176 -9.11 9.46 0.84
C GLU A 176 -7.89 8.58 1.23
N GLY A 177 -6.80 8.60 0.48
CA GLY A 177 -5.64 7.73 0.66
C GLY A 177 -4.81 8.07 1.89
N ILE A 178 -4.64 7.08 2.78
CA ILE A 178 -3.77 7.14 3.97
C ILE A 178 -2.90 5.88 3.98
N ILE A 179 -1.61 6.05 4.25
CA ILE A 179 -0.67 4.93 4.42
C ILE A 179 -0.16 4.93 5.85
N SER A 180 -0.14 3.76 6.47
CA SER A 180 0.61 3.49 7.69
C SER A 180 1.62 2.38 7.48
N PHE A 181 2.68 2.39 8.28
CA PHE A 181 3.69 1.34 8.24
C PHE A 181 4.30 1.10 9.63
N GLY A 182 4.98 -0.01 9.77
CA GLY A 182 5.60 -0.37 11.05
C GLY A 182 6.47 -1.62 10.95
N GLU A 183 7.01 -2.03 12.10
CA GLU A 183 7.81 -3.25 12.22
C GLU A 183 6.99 -4.53 12.02
N ASN A 184 5.67 -4.43 12.13
CA ASN A 184 4.71 -5.51 11.90
C ASN A 184 3.32 -4.94 11.58
N LEU A 185 2.40 -5.81 11.18
CA LEU A 185 1.03 -5.45 10.82
C LEU A 185 0.22 -4.92 12.01
N GLU A 186 0.51 -5.38 13.22
CA GLU A 186 -0.16 -4.91 14.43
C GLU A 186 0.17 -3.44 14.69
N GLU A 187 1.42 -3.05 14.60
CA GLU A 187 1.84 -1.65 14.74
C GLU A 187 1.19 -0.79 13.66
N ALA A 188 1.36 -1.15 12.38
CA ALA A 188 0.79 -0.39 11.27
C ALA A 188 -0.73 -0.23 11.37
N GLY A 189 -1.45 -1.32 11.69
CA GLY A 189 -2.89 -1.31 11.83
C GLY A 189 -3.38 -0.51 13.04
N ASN A 190 -2.70 -0.61 14.18
CA ASN A 190 -3.07 0.14 15.38
C ASN A 190 -2.85 1.64 15.24
N LEU A 191 -1.85 2.07 14.46
CA LEU A 191 -1.66 3.48 14.11
C LEU A 191 -2.87 4.05 13.37
N LEU A 192 -3.42 3.32 12.39
CA LEU A 192 -4.65 3.73 11.69
C LEU A 192 -5.85 3.78 12.62
N LEU A 193 -6.02 2.79 13.51
CA LEU A 193 -7.13 2.76 14.46
C LEU A 193 -7.09 3.92 15.47
N LYS A 194 -5.90 4.40 15.85
CA LYS A 194 -5.72 5.57 16.71
C LYS A 194 -6.21 6.87 16.06
N LEU A 195 -6.24 6.97 14.72
CA LEU A 195 -6.77 8.15 14.04
C LEU A 195 -8.29 8.34 14.25
N LEU A 196 -9.00 7.30 14.70
CA LEU A 196 -10.43 7.37 15.05
C LEU A 196 -10.69 8.13 16.36
N GLN A 197 -9.69 8.31 17.18
CA GLN A 197 -9.77 9.00 18.47
C GLN A 197 -9.54 10.51 18.29
#